data_fcba344705ab8fb797b4fbbeb7882a01
#
_entry.id   fcba344705ab8fb797b4fbbeb7882a01
#
_cell.length_a   1.000
_cell.length_b   1.000
_cell.length_c   1.000
_cell.angle_alpha   90.00
_cell.angle_beta   90.00
_cell.angle_gamma   90.00
#
_symmetry.space_group_name_H-M   'P 1'
#
loop_
_entity.id
_entity.type
_entity.pdbx_description
1 polymer ?
#
loop_
_entity_poly.entity_id
_entity_poly.type
_entity_poly.pdbx_seq_one_letter_code
_entity_poly.pdbx_strand_id
1 'polypeptide(L)'
;MHPSQIVKILLEHFETGAVFIASVNGVLDFTNREKAKAAKFLLSSSIGIHEIPVDDDWSARIFAKAIMNCCESGKKLLAWDWKSIISFFVGMYGIKIQIKGTLIDLKILESYNDAKYEKPVSFFEFMSRLKQVMLSNNWSKTNHIYKTVHLPLILDIVPELETVGILTHEKLHAHYEITGQENGRMLCYKAFNRSYVPHVITPEQKEILKPLDFESVFVYMDYKSMEVKMLGWLSKDKEINELCQSEDIYKSAYEKILKTPCDTEEKRSLCKKFLLPVFYGMSAYGISEKIGLPMKTSEAIVDRIKNIFCTSYAWIESYQKKAETDKKAEDFLGKVRNFPDKFYRARNFAVQSPAAIFCLYKLIDLYESLKNLTKIAYNVHDGYMIYSRKDKLKEVILTSHKSLVSECALFPSLYMSVSCSVGRKLTEMKSIKLPK
;
A
#
# COMPACT_ATOMS: atom_id res chain seq x y z
N MET A 1 35.80 2.52 11.83
CA MET A 1 35.83 1.74 13.10
C MET A 1 36.52 0.42 12.81
N HIS A 2 37.37 -0.09 13.74
CA HIS A 2 38.04 -1.38 13.51
C HIS A 2 37.01 -2.52 13.53
N PRO A 3 37.10 -3.55 12.65
CA PRO A 3 36.17 -4.66 12.58
C PRO A 3 35.83 -5.33 13.92
N SER A 4 36.83 -5.59 14.76
CA SER A 4 36.63 -6.21 16.07
C SER A 4 35.79 -5.34 17.03
N GLN A 5 35.84 -4.01 16.90
CA GLN A 5 35.03 -3.10 17.69
C GLN A 5 33.55 -3.15 17.24
N ILE A 6 33.29 -3.24 15.92
CA ILE A 6 31.93 -3.40 15.39
C ILE A 6 31.30 -4.68 15.96
N VAL A 7 32.01 -5.81 15.87
CA VAL A 7 31.51 -7.10 16.39
C VAL A 7 31.24 -7.02 17.89
N LYS A 8 32.14 -6.43 18.67
CA LYS A 8 31.98 -6.28 20.12
C LYS A 8 30.70 -5.46 20.46
N ILE A 9 30.54 -4.29 19.83
CA ILE A 9 29.37 -3.41 20.05
C ILE A 9 28.08 -4.13 19.68
N LEU A 10 28.04 -4.82 18.53
CA LEU A 10 26.88 -5.57 18.10
C LEU A 10 26.50 -6.65 19.12
N LEU A 11 27.46 -7.43 19.60
CA LEU A 11 27.21 -8.47 20.59
C LEU A 11 26.66 -7.90 21.88
N GLU A 12 27.29 -6.86 22.43
CA GLU A 12 26.87 -6.21 23.68
C GLU A 12 25.44 -5.69 23.60
N HIS A 13 25.07 -4.99 22.51
CA HIS A 13 23.71 -4.51 22.32
C HIS A 13 22.71 -5.65 22.13
N PHE A 14 23.05 -6.64 21.31
CA PHE A 14 22.14 -7.75 21.04
C PHE A 14 21.98 -8.73 22.23
N GLU A 15 22.82 -8.64 23.26
CA GLU A 15 22.61 -9.38 24.51
C GLU A 15 21.52 -8.78 25.41
N THR A 16 21.12 -7.52 25.23
CA THR A 16 20.16 -6.81 26.10
C THR A 16 18.71 -7.26 25.99
N GLY A 17 18.36 -8.15 25.08
CA GLY A 17 17.00 -8.67 24.89
C GLY A 17 16.09 -7.80 24.00
N ALA A 18 16.38 -6.50 23.85
CA ALA A 18 15.68 -5.59 22.93
C ALA A 18 16.65 -4.51 22.41
N VAL A 19 16.71 -4.35 21.10
CA VAL A 19 17.60 -3.39 20.45
C VAL A 19 16.80 -2.52 19.47
N PHE A 20 16.98 -1.21 19.58
CA PHE A 20 16.49 -0.23 18.63
C PHE A 20 17.57 0.03 17.56
N ILE A 21 17.16 -0.02 16.30
CA ILE A 21 18.01 0.24 15.13
C ILE A 21 17.39 1.33 14.27
N ALA A 22 18.20 2.29 13.84
CA ALA A 22 17.79 3.34 12.92
C ALA A 22 18.92 3.75 11.98
N SER A 23 18.59 4.17 10.76
CA SER A 23 19.55 4.84 9.88
C SER A 23 19.89 6.23 10.41
N VAL A 24 21.18 6.58 10.51
CA VAL A 24 21.63 7.93 10.89
C VAL A 24 21.38 8.92 9.75
N ASN A 25 21.58 8.49 8.51
CA ASN A 25 21.59 9.35 7.32
C ASN A 25 20.22 9.51 6.64
N GLY A 26 19.12 9.22 7.33
CA GLY A 26 17.77 9.30 6.74
C GLY A 26 17.48 8.13 5.79
N VAL A 27 16.93 8.41 4.60
CA VAL A 27 16.62 7.37 3.60
C VAL A 27 17.91 6.87 2.95
N LEU A 28 18.11 5.55 3.00
CA LEU A 28 19.30 4.89 2.48
C LEU A 28 19.19 4.69 0.96
N ASP A 29 20.08 5.34 0.21
CA ASP A 29 20.13 5.23 -1.26
C ASP A 29 20.88 3.97 -1.70
N PHE A 30 20.15 2.92 -2.03
CA PHE A 30 20.71 1.67 -2.55
C PHE A 30 20.99 1.70 -4.07
N THR A 31 20.69 2.80 -4.76
CA THR A 31 20.94 2.96 -6.20
C THR A 31 22.29 3.60 -6.52
N ASN A 32 22.93 4.20 -5.51
CA ASN A 32 24.21 4.89 -5.65
C ASN A 32 25.25 4.35 -4.65
N ARG A 33 26.22 3.56 -5.17
CA ARG A 33 27.25 2.92 -4.36
C ARG A 33 28.14 3.90 -3.57
N GLU A 34 28.42 5.09 -4.09
CA GLU A 34 29.24 6.06 -3.38
C GLU A 34 28.53 6.65 -2.16
N LYS A 35 27.25 6.97 -2.30
CA LYS A 35 26.43 7.44 -1.17
C LYS A 35 26.16 6.34 -0.15
N ALA A 36 26.04 5.10 -0.60
CA ALA A 36 25.81 3.96 0.27
C ALA A 36 27.04 3.61 1.13
N LYS A 37 28.26 3.88 0.67
CA LYS A 37 29.49 3.70 1.46
C LYS A 37 29.57 4.58 2.72
N ALA A 38 28.71 5.59 2.83
CA ALA A 38 28.61 6.45 4.02
C ALA A 38 27.45 6.05 4.95
N ALA A 39 26.84 4.88 4.77
CA ALA A 39 25.73 4.45 5.60
C ALA A 39 26.16 4.18 7.04
N LYS A 40 25.42 4.75 7.97
CA LYS A 40 25.60 4.54 9.40
C LYS A 40 24.29 4.13 10.04
N PHE A 41 24.37 3.20 10.96
CA PHE A 41 23.23 2.76 11.76
C PHE A 41 23.44 3.12 13.22
N LEU A 42 22.41 3.68 13.82
CA LEU A 42 22.30 3.90 15.25
C LEU A 42 21.82 2.59 15.90
N LEU A 43 22.60 2.04 16.83
CA LEU A 43 22.14 1.01 17.74
C LEU A 43 21.89 1.63 19.11
N SER A 44 20.72 1.41 19.68
CA SER A 44 20.39 1.87 21.02
C SER A 44 19.68 0.76 21.81
N SER A 45 20.11 0.55 23.03
CA SER A 45 19.52 -0.41 23.96
C SER A 45 19.68 0.08 25.40
N SER A 46 19.41 -0.74 26.39
CA SER A 46 19.58 -0.40 27.80
C SER A 46 21.02 -0.08 28.21
N ILE A 47 22.02 -0.48 27.41
CA ILE A 47 23.45 -0.23 27.72
C ILE A 47 23.99 1.06 27.08
N GLY A 48 23.26 1.71 26.17
CA GLY A 48 23.71 2.96 25.56
C GLY A 48 23.36 3.11 24.08
N ILE A 49 24.06 4.01 23.41
CA ILE A 49 23.87 4.38 21.99
C ILE A 49 25.21 4.33 21.29
N HIS A 50 25.25 3.64 20.13
CA HIS A 50 26.44 3.57 19.28
C HIS A 50 26.09 3.75 17.81
N GLU A 51 26.97 4.41 17.06
CA GLU A 51 26.88 4.49 15.59
C GLU A 51 27.78 3.42 14.96
N ILE A 52 27.21 2.62 14.07
CA ILE A 52 27.92 1.56 13.36
C ILE A 52 27.99 1.94 11.88
N PRO A 53 29.19 2.14 11.31
CA PRO A 53 29.34 2.31 9.87
C PRO A 53 29.09 0.98 9.15
N VAL A 54 28.37 1.05 8.03
CA VAL A 54 28.15 -0.08 7.12
C VAL A 54 28.56 0.42 5.74
N ASP A 55 29.86 0.41 5.48
CA ASP A 55 30.49 1.05 4.33
C ASP A 55 31.10 0.06 3.32
N ASP A 56 31.12 -1.23 3.68
CA ASP A 56 31.59 -2.30 2.82
C ASP A 56 30.77 -3.60 2.95
N ASP A 57 31.03 -4.57 2.07
CA ASP A 57 30.34 -5.86 2.05
C ASP A 57 30.58 -6.68 3.34
N TRP A 58 31.73 -6.54 3.96
CA TRP A 58 32.05 -7.24 5.21
C TRP A 58 31.22 -6.70 6.37
N SER A 59 31.21 -5.39 6.59
CA SER A 59 30.42 -4.74 7.66
C SER A 59 28.93 -4.99 7.48
N ALA A 60 28.42 -4.96 6.22
CA ALA A 60 27.05 -5.27 5.89
C ALA A 60 26.66 -6.70 6.26
N ARG A 61 27.51 -7.70 5.92
CA ARG A 61 27.24 -9.12 6.23
C ARG A 61 27.27 -9.39 7.73
N ILE A 62 28.23 -8.82 8.45
CA ILE A 62 28.30 -8.95 9.91
C ILE A 62 27.09 -8.34 10.58
N PHE A 63 26.68 -7.13 10.16
CA PHE A 63 25.50 -6.46 10.71
C PHE A 63 24.21 -7.26 10.43
N ALA A 64 24.00 -7.70 9.19
CA ALA A 64 22.84 -8.52 8.81
C ALA A 64 22.80 -9.86 9.58
N LYS A 65 23.95 -10.53 9.73
CA LYS A 65 24.05 -11.76 10.50
C LYS A 65 23.73 -11.55 11.98
N ALA A 66 24.19 -10.44 12.57
CA ALA A 66 23.89 -10.10 13.96
C ALA A 66 22.37 -9.86 14.15
N ILE A 67 21.70 -9.18 13.21
CA ILE A 67 20.24 -9.01 13.21
C ILE A 67 19.52 -10.37 13.19
N MET A 68 19.91 -11.26 12.28
CA MET A 68 19.28 -12.60 12.16
C MET A 68 19.48 -13.44 13.43
N ASN A 69 20.69 -13.48 13.96
CA ASN A 69 21.01 -14.23 15.19
C ASN A 69 20.22 -13.68 16.40
N CYS A 70 20.08 -12.36 16.50
CA CYS A 70 19.29 -11.73 17.55
C CYS A 70 17.83 -12.20 17.53
N CYS A 71 17.24 -12.28 16.35
CA CYS A 71 15.87 -12.78 16.17
C CYS A 71 15.73 -14.27 16.51
N GLU A 72 16.67 -15.10 16.08
CA GLU A 72 16.68 -16.54 16.39
C GLU A 72 16.81 -16.82 17.89
N SER A 73 17.46 -15.93 18.62
CA SER A 73 17.59 -15.99 20.09
C SER A 73 16.35 -15.49 20.84
N GLY A 74 15.23 -15.21 20.16
CA GLY A 74 13.97 -14.76 20.76
C GLY A 74 13.97 -13.31 21.25
N LYS A 75 14.99 -12.51 20.89
CA LYS A 75 15.12 -11.11 21.27
C LYS A 75 14.25 -10.22 20.37
N LYS A 76 13.93 -9.03 20.86
CA LYS A 76 13.08 -8.06 20.14
C LYS A 76 13.93 -7.08 19.36
N LEU A 77 13.66 -6.97 18.07
CA LEU A 77 14.22 -5.94 17.21
C LEU A 77 13.21 -4.81 16.99
N LEU A 78 13.64 -3.61 17.23
CA LEU A 78 12.86 -2.40 17.22
C LEU A 78 13.44 -1.44 16.18
N ALA A 79 12.62 -0.86 15.32
CA ALA A 79 13.05 0.22 14.43
C ALA A 79 11.96 1.24 14.18
N TRP A 80 12.38 2.41 13.71
CA TRP A 80 11.47 3.43 13.21
C TRP A 80 10.96 3.12 11.80
N ASP A 81 11.80 2.52 10.94
CA ASP A 81 11.50 2.20 9.54
C ASP A 81 12.31 0.99 9.09
N TRP A 82 11.81 -0.20 9.38
CA TRP A 82 12.46 -1.46 9.00
C TRP A 82 12.53 -1.65 7.49
N LYS A 83 11.51 -1.20 6.74
CA LYS A 83 11.47 -1.34 5.29
C LYS A 83 12.71 -0.72 4.65
N SER A 84 13.05 0.51 5.03
CA SER A 84 14.22 1.19 4.47
C SER A 84 15.54 0.48 4.81
N ILE A 85 15.65 -0.10 6.00
CA ILE A 85 16.83 -0.87 6.41
C ILE A 85 16.97 -2.13 5.53
N ILE A 86 15.90 -2.89 5.38
CA ILE A 86 15.92 -4.13 4.59
C ILE A 86 16.15 -3.85 3.10
N SER A 87 15.47 -2.86 2.52
CA SER A 87 15.68 -2.45 1.12
C SER A 87 17.14 -2.07 0.84
N PHE A 88 17.80 -1.42 1.80
CA PHE A 88 19.22 -1.09 1.69
C PHE A 88 20.10 -2.34 1.58
N PHE A 89 19.95 -3.31 2.48
CA PHE A 89 20.74 -4.54 2.45
C PHE A 89 20.49 -5.38 1.19
N VAL A 90 19.23 -5.49 0.77
CA VAL A 90 18.87 -6.22 -0.46
C VAL A 90 19.41 -5.49 -1.70
N GLY A 91 19.20 -4.18 -1.82
CA GLY A 91 19.56 -3.41 -3.01
C GLY A 91 21.06 -3.20 -3.18
N MET A 92 21.78 -2.92 -2.08
CA MET A 92 23.23 -2.62 -2.12
C MET A 92 24.11 -3.85 -2.13
N TYR A 93 23.76 -4.83 -1.31
CA TYR A 93 24.65 -5.97 -1.02
C TYR A 93 24.06 -7.31 -1.45
N GLY A 94 22.83 -7.34 -1.95
CA GLY A 94 22.12 -8.58 -2.28
C GLY A 94 21.86 -9.47 -1.07
N ILE A 95 21.90 -8.90 0.14
CA ILE A 95 21.74 -9.65 1.40
C ILE A 95 20.25 -9.69 1.75
N LYS A 96 19.65 -10.87 1.70
CA LYS A 96 18.27 -11.10 2.15
C LYS A 96 18.27 -11.37 3.64
N ILE A 97 17.69 -10.45 4.43
CA ILE A 97 17.57 -10.58 5.88
C ILE A 97 16.32 -11.41 6.18
N GLN A 98 16.51 -12.64 6.67
CA GLN A 98 15.43 -13.50 7.13
C GLN A 98 15.23 -13.32 8.64
N ILE A 99 14.05 -12.87 9.04
CA ILE A 99 13.70 -12.61 10.44
C ILE A 99 12.65 -13.63 10.91
N LYS A 100 13.01 -14.45 11.89
CA LYS A 100 12.13 -15.44 12.51
C LYS A 100 11.67 -15.04 13.92
N GLY A 101 11.90 -13.82 14.32
CA GLY A 101 11.62 -13.31 15.68
C GLY A 101 10.61 -12.17 15.72
N THR A 102 10.58 -11.46 16.85
CA THR A 102 9.71 -10.30 17.04
C THR A 102 10.37 -9.06 16.47
N LEU A 103 9.78 -8.53 15.40
CA LEU A 103 10.17 -7.28 14.77
C LEU A 103 9.06 -6.24 14.97
N ILE A 104 9.43 -5.05 15.39
CA ILE A 104 8.48 -3.95 15.68
C ILE A 104 8.92 -2.73 14.90
N ASP A 105 8.01 -2.21 14.07
CA ASP A 105 8.15 -0.96 13.34
C ASP A 105 7.22 0.09 13.92
N LEU A 106 7.78 1.06 14.64
CA LEU A 106 6.99 2.06 15.36
C LEU A 106 6.30 3.02 14.40
N LYS A 107 6.91 3.38 13.28
CA LYS A 107 6.35 4.29 12.28
C LYS A 107 5.00 3.76 11.76
N ILE A 108 4.93 2.47 11.46
CA ILE A 108 3.69 1.82 11.02
C ILE A 108 2.66 1.79 12.14
N LEU A 109 3.04 1.36 13.33
CA LEU A 109 2.12 1.25 14.45
C LEU A 109 1.52 2.60 14.85
N GLU A 110 2.31 3.67 14.85
CA GLU A 110 1.83 5.03 15.14
C GLU A 110 0.91 5.57 14.06
N SER A 111 1.09 5.18 12.79
CA SER A 111 0.25 5.61 11.68
C SER A 111 -1.23 5.23 11.85
N TYR A 112 -1.53 4.20 12.64
CA TYR A 112 -2.89 3.78 12.95
C TYR A 112 -3.63 4.73 13.91
N ASN A 113 -2.89 5.58 14.62
CA ASN A 113 -3.46 6.61 15.51
C ASN A 113 -3.32 8.03 14.93
N ASP A 114 -3.00 8.15 13.64
CA ASP A 114 -2.72 9.41 12.95
C ASP A 114 -1.61 10.23 13.64
N ALA A 115 -0.71 9.55 14.32
CA ALA A 115 0.44 10.15 14.96
C ALA A 115 1.53 10.43 13.91
N LYS A 116 1.93 11.70 13.80
CA LYS A 116 3.03 12.16 12.94
C LYS A 116 4.20 12.55 13.82
N TYR A 117 4.97 11.57 14.21
CA TYR A 117 6.15 11.80 15.04
C TYR A 117 7.42 11.79 14.21
N GLU A 118 8.40 12.55 14.67
CA GLU A 118 9.76 12.42 14.18
C GLU A 118 10.37 11.09 14.63
N LYS A 119 11.42 10.66 13.93
CA LYS A 119 12.16 9.44 14.29
C LYS A 119 12.66 9.55 15.74
N PRO A 120 12.42 8.54 16.60
CA PRO A 120 12.92 8.55 17.96
C PRO A 120 14.47 8.54 17.96
N VAL A 121 15.06 9.27 18.88
CA VAL A 121 16.51 9.43 18.99
C VAL A 121 17.14 8.44 19.97
N SER A 122 16.32 7.70 20.73
CA SER A 122 16.81 6.73 21.71
C SER A 122 15.86 5.54 21.90
N PHE A 123 16.43 4.47 22.47
CA PHE A 123 15.66 3.30 22.90
C PHE A 123 14.55 3.66 23.91
N PHE A 124 14.83 4.54 24.86
CA PHE A 124 13.86 4.94 25.89
C PHE A 124 12.68 5.72 25.29
N GLU A 125 12.95 6.65 24.38
CA GLU A 125 11.89 7.37 23.65
C GLU A 125 11.06 6.38 22.81
N PHE A 126 11.69 5.46 22.09
CA PHE A 126 10.99 4.43 21.34
C PHE A 126 10.06 3.61 22.25
N MET A 127 10.56 3.11 23.38
CA MET A 127 9.78 2.28 24.32
C MET A 127 8.62 3.06 24.93
N SER A 128 8.81 4.35 25.26
CA SER A 128 7.74 5.21 25.77
C SER A 128 6.61 5.37 24.76
N ARG A 129 6.95 5.64 23.51
CA ARG A 129 5.98 5.80 22.40
C ARG A 129 5.29 4.49 22.06
N LEU A 130 6.02 3.36 22.00
CA LEU A 130 5.44 2.04 21.80
C LEU A 130 4.41 1.72 22.90
N LYS A 131 4.71 2.03 24.15
CA LYS A 131 3.77 1.84 25.26
C LYS A 131 2.47 2.64 25.06
N GLN A 132 2.55 3.86 24.57
CA GLN A 132 1.36 4.68 24.26
C GLN A 132 0.51 4.04 23.17
N VAL A 133 1.12 3.54 22.10
CA VAL A 133 0.41 2.80 21.03
C VAL A 133 -0.28 1.55 21.58
N MET A 134 0.41 0.76 22.40
CA MET A 134 -0.13 -0.46 23.00
C MET A 134 -1.29 -0.21 23.97
N LEU A 135 -1.37 0.96 24.58
CA LEU A 135 -2.46 1.36 25.47
C LEU A 135 -3.66 1.95 24.71
N SER A 136 -3.56 2.12 23.39
CA SER A 136 -4.69 2.61 22.59
C SER A 136 -5.84 1.59 22.52
N ASN A 137 -7.07 2.08 22.46
CA ASN A 137 -8.28 1.25 22.42
C ASN A 137 -8.33 0.31 21.18
N ASN A 138 -7.61 0.64 20.10
CA ASN A 138 -7.58 -0.12 18.86
C ASN A 138 -6.37 -1.07 18.75
N TRP A 139 -5.55 -1.21 19.80
CA TRP A 139 -4.30 -1.99 19.78
C TRP A 139 -4.48 -3.41 19.23
N SER A 140 -5.52 -4.12 19.61
CA SER A 140 -5.72 -5.51 19.15
C SER A 140 -5.88 -5.58 17.62
N LYS A 141 -6.70 -4.70 17.04
CA LYS A 141 -6.89 -4.60 15.59
C LYS A 141 -5.61 -4.14 14.89
N THR A 142 -4.98 -3.09 15.40
CA THR A 142 -3.70 -2.53 14.87
C THR A 142 -2.62 -3.61 14.83
N ASN A 143 -2.42 -4.35 15.92
CA ASN A 143 -1.41 -5.40 16.01
C ASN A 143 -1.71 -6.58 15.07
N HIS A 144 -3.00 -6.93 14.90
CA HIS A 144 -3.40 -7.97 13.96
C HIS A 144 -3.06 -7.56 12.52
N ILE A 145 -3.46 -6.36 12.09
CA ILE A 145 -3.15 -5.86 10.74
C ILE A 145 -1.64 -5.69 10.53
N TYR A 146 -0.93 -5.18 11.55
CA TYR A 146 0.53 -5.09 11.49
C TYR A 146 1.17 -6.44 11.17
N LYS A 147 0.81 -7.50 11.90
CA LYS A 147 1.38 -8.83 11.70
C LYS A 147 0.95 -9.49 10.39
N THR A 148 -0.31 -9.29 9.99
CA THR A 148 -0.91 -9.98 8.84
C THR A 148 -0.59 -9.28 7.51
N VAL A 149 -0.47 -7.95 7.52
CA VAL A 149 -0.29 -7.16 6.30
C VAL A 149 1.08 -6.48 6.26
N HIS A 150 1.39 -5.65 7.25
CA HIS A 150 2.58 -4.80 7.16
C HIS A 150 3.89 -5.56 7.33
N LEU A 151 3.93 -6.53 8.22
CA LEU A 151 5.16 -7.28 8.48
C LEU A 151 5.65 -8.07 7.25
N PRO A 152 4.82 -8.84 6.51
CA PRO A 152 5.23 -9.46 5.25
C PRO A 152 5.68 -8.44 4.19
N LEU A 153 5.00 -7.28 4.12
CA LEU A 153 5.40 -6.21 3.19
C LEU A 153 6.80 -5.66 3.50
N ILE A 154 7.11 -5.44 4.78
CA ILE A 154 8.41 -4.93 5.23
C ILE A 154 9.52 -5.93 4.92
N LEU A 155 9.30 -7.20 5.23
CA LEU A 155 10.36 -8.22 5.22
C LEU A 155 10.74 -8.67 3.81
N ASP A 156 9.76 -8.86 2.95
CA ASP A 156 9.95 -9.57 1.68
C ASP A 156 9.51 -8.76 0.47
N ILE A 157 8.30 -8.21 0.48
CA ILE A 157 7.62 -7.79 -0.73
C ILE A 157 8.09 -6.42 -1.20
N VAL A 158 8.01 -5.39 -0.36
CA VAL A 158 8.38 -4.02 -0.75
C VAL A 158 9.87 -3.91 -1.07
N PRO A 159 10.80 -4.52 -0.30
CA PRO A 159 12.21 -4.55 -0.68
C PRO A 159 12.45 -5.20 -2.06
N GLU A 160 11.74 -6.27 -2.40
CA GLU A 160 11.85 -6.87 -3.72
C GLU A 160 11.27 -5.96 -4.81
N LEU A 161 10.09 -5.38 -4.63
CA LEU A 161 9.49 -4.41 -5.56
C LEU A 161 10.45 -3.24 -5.85
N GLU A 162 11.06 -2.67 -4.83
CA GLU A 162 11.99 -1.56 -4.97
C GLU A 162 13.24 -1.95 -5.76
N THR A 163 13.73 -3.18 -5.62
CA THR A 163 14.96 -3.63 -6.26
C THR A 163 14.76 -4.25 -7.65
N VAL A 164 13.57 -4.76 -7.95
CA VAL A 164 13.26 -5.32 -9.28
C VAL A 164 13.32 -4.23 -10.36
N GLY A 165 12.59 -3.13 -10.19
CA GLY A 165 12.59 -2.01 -11.12
C GLY A 165 12.01 -2.32 -12.51
N ILE A 166 12.05 -1.34 -13.40
CA ILE A 166 11.68 -1.44 -14.81
C ILE A 166 12.78 -0.85 -15.70
N LEU A 167 12.79 -1.19 -16.99
CA LEU A 167 13.86 -0.82 -17.89
C LEU A 167 13.45 0.32 -18.82
N THR A 168 14.34 1.32 -18.93
CA THR A 168 14.40 2.30 -20.04
C THR A 168 15.73 2.11 -20.78
N HIS A 169 16.56 3.14 -20.89
CA HIS A 169 17.98 3.03 -21.23
C HIS A 169 18.79 2.51 -20.03
N GLU A 170 18.30 2.80 -18.82
CA GLU A 170 18.82 2.30 -17.56
C GLU A 170 17.68 1.71 -16.71
N LYS A 171 18.04 0.95 -15.68
CA LYS A 171 17.09 0.38 -14.73
C LYS A 171 16.60 1.47 -13.78
N LEU A 172 15.28 1.65 -13.73
CA LEU A 172 14.60 2.57 -12.82
C LEU A 172 13.93 1.80 -11.67
N HIS A 173 13.88 2.42 -10.51
CA HIS A 173 13.36 1.85 -9.27
C HIS A 173 12.18 2.64 -8.74
N ALA A 174 11.11 1.96 -8.33
CA ALA A 174 10.02 2.54 -7.56
C ALA A 174 10.38 2.49 -6.07
N HIS A 175 10.13 3.59 -5.34
CA HIS A 175 10.37 3.67 -3.90
C HIS A 175 9.04 3.85 -3.18
N TYR A 176 8.79 3.03 -2.16
CA TYR A 176 7.52 3.00 -1.47
C TYR A 176 7.66 3.39 -0.01
N GLU A 177 6.71 4.18 0.45
CA GLU A 177 6.44 4.40 1.87
C GLU A 177 5.12 3.71 2.22
N ILE A 178 5.18 2.68 3.07
CA ILE A 178 4.04 1.81 3.37
C ILE A 178 2.90 2.58 4.03
N THR A 179 3.23 3.59 4.83
CA THR A 179 2.27 4.44 5.55
C THR A 179 2.20 5.86 5.00
N GLY A 180 2.66 6.07 3.77
CA GLY A 180 2.88 7.40 3.21
C GLY A 180 1.59 8.18 2.93
N GLN A 181 0.44 7.52 2.80
CA GLN A 181 -0.84 8.16 2.57
C GLN A 181 -1.78 8.01 3.77
N GLU A 182 -2.51 9.09 4.07
CA GLU A 182 -3.46 9.15 5.20
C GLU A 182 -4.57 8.08 5.11
N ASN A 183 -4.93 7.66 3.89
CA ASN A 183 -5.90 6.60 3.63
C ASN A 183 -5.32 5.17 3.68
N GLY A 184 -4.05 4.99 4.10
CA GLY A 184 -3.42 3.67 4.21
C GLY A 184 -2.82 3.10 2.92
N ARG A 185 -2.93 3.79 1.79
CA ARG A 185 -2.26 3.39 0.54
C ARG A 185 -0.76 3.60 0.67
N MET A 186 0.01 2.72 0.05
CA MET A 186 1.44 2.98 -0.11
C MET A 186 1.65 4.23 -0.96
N LEU A 187 2.55 5.09 -0.52
CA LEU A 187 3.01 6.23 -1.31
C LEU A 187 4.23 5.81 -2.12
N CYS A 188 4.16 5.95 -3.44
CA CYS A 188 5.34 5.86 -4.27
C CYS A 188 5.87 7.27 -4.51
N TYR A 189 7.18 7.47 -4.31
CA TYR A 189 7.81 8.79 -4.40
C TYR A 189 9.16 8.73 -5.10
N LYS A 190 9.62 9.88 -5.59
CA LYS A 190 10.93 10.04 -6.21
C LYS A 190 11.98 10.25 -5.12
N ALA A 191 12.67 9.19 -4.71
CA ALA A 191 13.69 9.24 -3.67
C ALA A 191 15.07 9.63 -4.24
N PHE A 192 15.44 9.13 -5.44
CA PHE A 192 16.78 9.21 -6.01
C PHE A 192 16.73 9.47 -7.52
N ASN A 193 17.89 9.70 -8.15
CA ASN A 193 17.98 10.02 -9.59
C ASN A 193 17.40 8.91 -10.49
N ARG A 194 17.57 7.63 -10.11
CA ARG A 194 17.03 6.46 -10.83
C ARG A 194 15.66 6.02 -10.33
N SER A 195 14.91 6.92 -9.76
CA SER A 195 13.56 6.65 -9.27
C SER A 195 12.51 7.02 -10.31
N TYR A 196 11.41 6.27 -10.32
CA TYR A 196 10.19 6.63 -11.03
C TYR A 196 8.97 6.44 -10.11
N VAL A 197 7.87 7.11 -10.47
CA VAL A 197 6.62 7.06 -9.72
C VAL A 197 5.54 6.47 -10.62
N PRO A 198 5.14 5.20 -10.43
CA PRO A 198 4.26 4.48 -11.35
C PRO A 198 2.93 5.16 -11.68
N HIS A 199 2.33 5.89 -10.73
CA HIS A 199 1.03 6.55 -10.94
C HIS A 199 1.12 7.94 -11.61
N VAL A 200 2.33 8.43 -11.88
CA VAL A 200 2.56 9.70 -12.62
C VAL A 200 3.48 9.51 -13.84
N ILE A 201 3.49 8.31 -14.41
CA ILE A 201 4.22 8.01 -15.64
C ILE A 201 3.62 8.83 -16.78
N THR A 202 4.44 9.68 -17.43
CA THR A 202 4.00 10.52 -18.55
C THR A 202 3.73 9.70 -19.82
N PRO A 203 2.97 10.22 -20.79
CA PRO A 203 2.77 9.54 -22.08
C PRO A 203 4.10 9.15 -22.75
N GLU A 204 5.10 10.04 -22.74
CA GLU A 204 6.43 9.80 -23.33
C GLU A 204 7.16 8.66 -22.59
N GLN A 205 7.06 8.64 -21.27
CA GLN A 205 7.62 7.55 -20.45
C GLN A 205 6.96 6.21 -20.74
N LYS A 206 5.64 6.19 -21.01
CA LYS A 206 4.93 4.94 -21.34
C LYS A 206 5.46 4.28 -22.62
N GLU A 207 5.94 5.06 -23.58
CA GLU A 207 6.52 4.56 -24.82
C GLU A 207 7.86 3.83 -24.64
N ILE A 208 8.68 4.30 -23.68
CA ILE A 208 10.04 3.80 -23.48
C ILE A 208 10.17 2.76 -22.39
N LEU A 209 9.18 2.69 -21.46
CA LEU A 209 9.19 1.71 -20.39
C LEU A 209 8.87 0.29 -20.91
N LYS A 210 9.74 -0.65 -20.58
CA LYS A 210 9.66 -2.03 -21.06
C LYS A 210 10.12 -3.03 -19.99
N PRO A 211 9.81 -4.32 -20.12
CA PRO A 211 10.33 -5.36 -19.23
C PRO A 211 11.85 -5.42 -19.24
N LEU A 212 12.41 -6.04 -18.19
CA LEU A 212 13.86 -6.19 -17.98
C LEU A 212 14.57 -6.98 -19.08
N ASP A 213 13.87 -7.88 -19.78
CA ASP A 213 14.39 -8.69 -20.86
C ASP A 213 13.47 -8.71 -22.10
N PHE A 214 13.99 -9.22 -23.24
CA PHE A 214 13.28 -9.24 -24.52
C PHE A 214 12.18 -10.31 -24.61
N GLU A 215 12.28 -11.35 -23.81
CA GLU A 215 11.33 -12.46 -23.82
C GLU A 215 10.14 -12.21 -22.87
N SER A 216 10.18 -11.15 -22.10
CA SER A 216 9.13 -10.78 -21.15
C SER A 216 8.16 -9.73 -21.69
N VAL A 217 6.94 -9.78 -21.16
CA VAL A 217 5.87 -8.81 -21.34
C VAL A 217 5.37 -8.35 -19.98
N PHE A 218 4.67 -7.24 -19.95
CA PHE A 218 3.90 -6.79 -18.80
C PHE A 218 2.52 -7.45 -18.78
N VAL A 219 2.08 -7.86 -17.59
CA VAL A 219 0.71 -8.24 -17.28
C VAL A 219 0.21 -7.28 -16.22
N TYR A 220 -0.83 -6.49 -16.54
CA TYR A 220 -1.43 -5.57 -15.59
C TYR A 220 -2.78 -6.12 -15.14
N MET A 221 -2.92 -6.30 -13.84
CA MET A 221 -4.14 -6.71 -13.16
C MET A 221 -4.68 -5.56 -12.34
N ASP A 222 -5.98 -5.24 -12.45
CA ASP A 222 -6.60 -4.10 -11.79
C ASP A 222 -8.00 -4.46 -11.29
N TYR A 223 -8.35 -4.08 -10.07
CA TYR A 223 -9.65 -4.37 -9.50
C TYR A 223 -10.76 -3.52 -10.15
N LYS A 224 -11.85 -4.18 -10.49
CA LYS A 224 -13.02 -3.51 -11.09
C LYS A 224 -13.90 -2.91 -10.00
N SER A 225 -14.11 -1.57 -10.07
CA SER A 225 -15.05 -0.83 -9.21
C SER A 225 -14.88 -1.12 -7.71
N MET A 226 -13.64 -1.25 -7.27
CA MET A 226 -13.29 -1.67 -5.91
C MET A 226 -13.99 -0.86 -4.82
N GLU A 227 -13.95 0.47 -4.90
CA GLU A 227 -14.52 1.34 -3.85
C GLU A 227 -16.05 1.19 -3.76
N VAL A 228 -16.75 0.93 -4.88
CA VAL A 228 -18.22 0.69 -4.86
C VAL A 228 -18.53 -0.63 -4.17
N LYS A 229 -17.78 -1.69 -4.50
CA LYS A 229 -17.93 -3.01 -3.85
C LYS A 229 -17.58 -2.96 -2.36
N MET A 230 -16.51 -2.25 -2.00
CA MET A 230 -16.14 -2.03 -0.60
C MET A 230 -17.23 -1.27 0.15
N LEU A 231 -17.80 -0.21 -0.44
CA LEU A 231 -18.90 0.55 0.16
C LEU A 231 -20.12 -0.34 0.40
N GLY A 232 -20.53 -1.13 -0.59
CA GLY A 232 -21.66 -2.06 -0.45
C GLY A 232 -21.46 -3.08 0.65
N TRP A 233 -20.25 -3.66 0.73
CA TRP A 233 -19.90 -4.63 1.75
C TRP A 233 -19.87 -4.02 3.17
N LEU A 234 -19.25 -2.84 3.34
CA LEU A 234 -19.14 -2.15 4.63
C LEU A 234 -20.50 -1.66 5.14
N SER A 235 -21.31 -1.06 4.27
CA SER A 235 -22.62 -0.51 4.63
C SER A 235 -23.73 -1.57 4.69
N LYS A 236 -23.48 -2.77 4.15
CA LYS A 236 -24.48 -3.84 3.96
C LYS A 236 -25.70 -3.38 3.15
N ASP A 237 -25.52 -2.43 2.26
CA ASP A 237 -26.57 -1.88 1.41
C ASP A 237 -26.97 -2.89 0.33
N LYS A 238 -28.24 -3.32 0.35
CA LYS A 238 -28.78 -4.30 -0.58
C LYS A 238 -28.69 -3.82 -2.03
N GLU A 239 -29.06 -2.54 -2.28
CA GLU A 239 -29.11 -1.96 -3.62
C GLU A 239 -27.73 -1.85 -4.27
N ILE A 240 -26.68 -1.49 -3.50
CA ILE A 240 -25.30 -1.50 -3.99
C ILE A 240 -24.82 -2.93 -4.18
N ASN A 241 -25.10 -3.84 -3.26
CA ASN A 241 -24.68 -5.23 -3.40
C ASN A 241 -25.32 -5.93 -4.61
N GLU A 242 -26.56 -5.61 -4.95
CA GLU A 242 -27.21 -6.06 -6.19
C GLU A 242 -26.51 -5.47 -7.44
N LEU A 243 -26.16 -4.17 -7.43
CA LEU A 243 -25.36 -3.58 -8.50
C LEU A 243 -24.02 -4.28 -8.68
N CYS A 244 -23.37 -4.68 -7.58
CA CYS A 244 -22.08 -5.36 -7.61
C CYS A 244 -22.11 -6.75 -8.25
N GLN A 245 -23.29 -7.36 -8.41
CA GLN A 245 -23.50 -8.62 -9.11
C GLN A 245 -23.66 -8.43 -10.63
N SER A 246 -23.88 -7.20 -11.10
CA SER A 246 -24.01 -6.90 -12.52
C SER A 246 -22.67 -7.02 -13.25
N GLU A 247 -22.74 -7.24 -14.56
CA GLU A 247 -21.54 -7.31 -15.41
C GLU A 247 -20.78 -5.97 -15.44
N ASP A 248 -21.51 -4.86 -15.42
CA ASP A 248 -20.97 -3.49 -15.36
C ASP A 248 -21.74 -2.62 -14.35
N ILE A 249 -21.12 -2.40 -13.20
CA ILE A 249 -21.69 -1.64 -12.07
C ILE A 249 -22.09 -0.21 -12.50
N TYR A 250 -21.25 0.47 -13.30
CA TYR A 250 -21.52 1.86 -13.68
C TYR A 250 -22.63 1.97 -14.72
N LYS A 251 -22.75 0.99 -15.62
CA LYS A 251 -23.86 0.90 -16.54
C LYS A 251 -25.18 0.70 -15.80
N SER A 252 -25.23 -0.30 -14.93
CA SER A 252 -26.43 -0.61 -14.14
C SER A 252 -26.79 0.53 -13.17
N ALA A 253 -25.80 1.19 -12.57
CA ALA A 253 -26.02 2.36 -11.72
C ALA A 253 -26.58 3.55 -12.52
N TYR A 254 -26.06 3.81 -13.70
CA TYR A 254 -26.57 4.86 -14.59
C TYR A 254 -28.07 4.65 -14.89
N GLU A 255 -28.43 3.44 -15.33
CA GLU A 255 -29.81 3.08 -15.66
C GLU A 255 -30.75 3.18 -14.45
N LYS A 256 -30.29 2.75 -13.28
CA LYS A 256 -31.04 2.83 -12.02
C LYS A 256 -31.25 4.26 -11.55
N ILE A 257 -30.24 5.12 -11.68
CA ILE A 257 -30.27 6.51 -11.22
C ILE A 257 -31.02 7.41 -12.24
N LEU A 258 -30.69 7.33 -13.52
CA LEU A 258 -31.22 8.25 -14.53
C LEU A 258 -32.50 7.76 -15.22
N LYS A 259 -32.86 6.49 -15.02
CA LYS A 259 -34.05 5.86 -15.63
C LYS A 259 -34.02 5.86 -17.15
N THR A 260 -32.81 5.84 -17.73
CA THR A 260 -32.59 5.82 -19.19
C THR A 260 -31.51 4.79 -19.52
N PRO A 261 -31.53 4.13 -20.69
CA PRO A 261 -30.53 3.14 -21.07
C PRO A 261 -29.10 3.72 -21.09
N CYS A 262 -28.14 2.93 -20.61
CA CYS A 262 -26.71 3.23 -20.70
C CYS A 262 -26.11 2.49 -21.91
N ASP A 263 -26.32 3.02 -23.08
CA ASP A 263 -25.99 2.44 -24.39
C ASP A 263 -24.66 2.92 -24.96
N THR A 264 -24.02 3.91 -24.33
CA THR A 264 -22.72 4.46 -24.77
C THR A 264 -21.69 4.51 -23.66
N GLU A 265 -20.41 4.54 -24.04
CA GLU A 265 -19.30 4.65 -23.08
C GLU A 265 -19.25 6.04 -22.40
N GLU A 266 -19.76 7.10 -23.08
CA GLU A 266 -19.88 8.44 -22.49
C GLU A 266 -20.84 8.43 -21.30
N LYS A 267 -22.00 7.78 -21.42
CA LYS A 267 -22.98 7.63 -20.34
C LYS A 267 -22.41 6.84 -19.17
N ARG A 268 -21.72 5.75 -19.48
CA ARG A 268 -21.01 4.95 -18.47
C ARG A 268 -19.93 5.76 -17.76
N SER A 269 -19.11 6.48 -18.52
CA SER A 269 -18.07 7.39 -18.00
C SER A 269 -18.67 8.52 -17.16
N LEU A 270 -19.81 9.04 -17.56
CA LEU A 270 -20.56 10.05 -16.80
C LEU A 270 -20.95 9.50 -15.41
N CYS A 271 -21.47 8.27 -15.34
CA CYS A 271 -21.80 7.64 -14.06
C CYS A 271 -20.59 7.54 -13.12
N LYS A 272 -19.42 7.18 -13.64
CA LYS A 272 -18.18 7.16 -12.85
C LYS A 272 -17.84 8.52 -12.24
N LYS A 273 -18.14 9.62 -12.95
CA LYS A 273 -17.82 10.98 -12.50
C LYS A 273 -18.72 11.49 -11.39
N PHE A 274 -19.91 10.91 -11.17
CA PHE A 274 -20.81 11.36 -10.11
C PHE A 274 -21.10 10.32 -9.02
N LEU A 275 -21.12 9.02 -9.31
CA LEU A 275 -21.58 7.99 -8.35
C LEU A 275 -20.82 8.05 -7.03
N LEU A 276 -19.53 7.71 -7.03
CA LEU A 276 -18.71 7.76 -5.83
C LEU A 276 -18.48 9.18 -5.28
N PRO A 277 -18.23 10.20 -6.12
CA PRO A 277 -18.12 11.57 -5.64
C PRO A 277 -19.33 12.07 -4.83
N VAL A 278 -20.57 11.68 -5.18
CA VAL A 278 -21.75 12.04 -4.39
C VAL A 278 -21.73 11.38 -3.02
N PHE A 279 -21.38 10.11 -2.92
CA PHE A 279 -21.17 9.47 -1.61
C PHE A 279 -20.10 10.19 -0.79
N TYR A 280 -19.05 10.67 -1.44
CA TYR A 280 -17.95 11.39 -0.80
C TYR A 280 -18.24 12.87 -0.53
N GLY A 281 -19.49 13.31 -0.74
CA GLY A 281 -19.94 14.64 -0.36
C GLY A 281 -19.99 15.67 -1.51
N MET A 282 -19.84 15.24 -2.77
CA MET A 282 -20.03 16.15 -3.90
C MET A 282 -21.48 16.60 -3.95
N SER A 283 -21.69 17.92 -3.95
CA SER A 283 -23.01 18.56 -4.06
C SER A 283 -23.52 18.61 -5.51
N ALA A 284 -24.79 18.93 -5.69
CA ALA A 284 -25.36 19.20 -7.01
C ALA A 284 -24.62 20.33 -7.75
N TYR A 285 -24.20 21.37 -7.02
CA TYR A 285 -23.35 22.43 -7.56
C TYR A 285 -22.00 21.87 -8.06
N GLY A 286 -21.35 21.01 -7.29
CA GLY A 286 -20.12 20.36 -7.71
C GLY A 286 -20.24 19.47 -8.94
N ILE A 287 -21.38 18.80 -9.12
CA ILE A 287 -21.71 18.03 -10.33
C ILE A 287 -21.88 18.99 -11.51
N SER A 288 -22.70 20.03 -11.35
CA SER A 288 -22.96 21.01 -12.40
C SER A 288 -21.68 21.66 -12.89
N GLU A 289 -20.83 22.13 -11.97
CA GLU A 289 -19.59 22.83 -12.30
C GLU A 289 -18.52 21.92 -12.93
N LYS A 290 -18.28 20.74 -12.32
CA LYS A 290 -17.17 19.87 -12.75
C LYS A 290 -17.51 18.94 -13.90
N ILE A 291 -18.79 18.58 -14.03
CA ILE A 291 -19.25 17.60 -15.03
C ILE A 291 -19.97 18.30 -16.18
N GLY A 292 -20.43 19.55 -15.97
CA GLY A 292 -21.13 20.33 -17.00
C GLY A 292 -22.63 19.97 -17.17
N LEU A 293 -23.25 19.37 -16.16
CA LEU A 293 -24.65 19.04 -16.19
C LEU A 293 -25.51 20.23 -15.71
N PRO A 294 -26.75 20.40 -16.26
CA PRO A 294 -27.70 21.41 -15.76
C PRO A 294 -27.97 21.21 -14.26
N MET A 295 -28.10 22.30 -13.49
CA MET A 295 -28.29 22.28 -12.04
C MET A 295 -29.47 21.39 -11.63
N LYS A 296 -30.62 21.51 -12.28
CA LYS A 296 -31.80 20.68 -12.01
C LYS A 296 -31.55 19.19 -12.20
N THR A 297 -30.74 18.81 -13.21
CA THR A 297 -30.32 17.41 -13.43
C THR A 297 -29.36 16.95 -12.32
N SER A 298 -28.45 17.81 -11.92
CA SER A 298 -27.49 17.54 -10.86
C SER A 298 -28.16 17.32 -9.49
N GLU A 299 -29.15 18.14 -9.16
CA GLU A 299 -30.01 17.97 -7.97
C GLU A 299 -30.76 16.64 -8.02
N ALA A 300 -31.41 16.33 -9.14
CA ALA A 300 -32.09 15.05 -9.30
C ALA A 300 -31.17 13.82 -9.16
N ILE A 301 -29.92 13.91 -9.63
CA ILE A 301 -28.93 12.84 -9.46
C ILE A 301 -28.58 12.64 -7.98
N VAL A 302 -28.27 13.71 -7.26
CA VAL A 302 -27.92 13.65 -5.83
C VAL A 302 -29.09 13.07 -5.02
N ASP A 303 -30.32 13.54 -5.25
CA ASP A 303 -31.51 13.10 -4.52
C ASP A 303 -31.81 11.62 -4.80
N ARG A 304 -31.71 11.19 -6.07
CA ARG A 304 -31.89 9.78 -6.42
C ARG A 304 -30.84 8.87 -5.82
N ILE A 305 -29.57 9.26 -5.81
CA ILE A 305 -28.52 8.48 -5.16
C ILE A 305 -28.81 8.33 -3.66
N LYS A 306 -29.18 9.42 -2.98
CA LYS A 306 -29.55 9.39 -1.55
C LYS A 306 -30.74 8.49 -1.27
N ASN A 307 -31.74 8.51 -2.13
CA ASN A 307 -32.99 7.75 -1.94
C ASN A 307 -32.80 6.28 -2.28
N ILE A 308 -32.15 5.97 -3.41
CA ILE A 308 -31.94 4.58 -3.87
C ILE A 308 -30.96 3.86 -2.95
N PHE A 309 -29.84 4.50 -2.60
CA PHE A 309 -28.77 3.92 -1.79
C PHE A 309 -28.76 4.50 -0.37
N CYS A 310 -29.95 4.62 0.22
CA CYS A 310 -30.13 5.33 1.49
C CYS A 310 -29.32 4.71 2.63
N THR A 311 -29.15 3.39 2.66
CA THR A 311 -28.35 2.68 3.68
C THR A 311 -26.88 3.08 3.58
N SER A 312 -26.30 3.00 2.39
CA SER A 312 -24.89 3.41 2.18
C SER A 312 -24.68 4.90 2.42
N TYR A 313 -25.65 5.72 1.99
CA TYR A 313 -25.54 7.15 2.17
C TYR A 313 -25.58 7.55 3.64
N ALA A 314 -26.50 6.98 4.42
CA ALA A 314 -26.58 7.21 5.86
C ALA A 314 -25.33 6.67 6.59
N TRP A 315 -24.86 5.48 6.20
CA TRP A 315 -23.66 4.88 6.77
C TRP A 315 -22.43 5.77 6.56
N ILE A 316 -22.16 6.20 5.33
CA ILE A 316 -20.97 7.01 5.03
C ILE A 316 -21.08 8.43 5.62
N GLU A 317 -22.30 8.99 5.70
CA GLU A 317 -22.56 10.29 6.33
C GLU A 317 -22.30 10.24 7.84
N SER A 318 -22.52 9.11 8.49
CA SER A 318 -22.22 8.94 9.93
C SER A 318 -20.75 9.21 10.27
N TYR A 319 -19.83 8.87 9.36
CA TYR A 319 -18.39 9.16 9.52
C TYR A 319 -18.10 10.66 9.49
N GLN A 320 -18.78 11.41 8.61
CA GLN A 320 -18.66 12.87 8.60
C GLN A 320 -19.18 13.48 9.89
N LYS A 321 -20.37 13.06 10.35
CA LYS A 321 -20.98 13.54 11.60
C LYS A 321 -20.06 13.24 12.80
N LYS A 322 -19.48 12.03 12.84
CA LYS A 322 -18.52 11.68 13.90
C LYS A 322 -17.26 12.56 13.82
N ALA A 323 -16.72 12.82 12.63
CA ALA A 323 -15.59 13.73 12.47
C ALA A 323 -15.92 15.18 12.85
N GLU A 324 -17.15 15.66 12.61
CA GLU A 324 -17.61 16.99 13.03
C GLU A 324 -17.62 17.11 14.55
N THR A 325 -18.07 16.08 15.27
CA THR A 325 -18.17 16.06 16.75
C THR A 325 -16.82 15.81 17.39
N ASP A 326 -16.16 14.70 17.03
CA ASP A 326 -14.99 14.16 17.74
C ASP A 326 -13.66 14.65 17.15
N LYS A 327 -13.70 15.38 16.04
CA LYS A 327 -12.53 15.80 15.23
C LYS A 327 -11.71 14.63 14.71
N LYS A 328 -12.23 13.41 14.80
CA LYS A 328 -11.59 12.15 14.33
C LYS A 328 -12.64 11.14 13.90
N ALA A 329 -12.21 10.18 13.09
CA ALA A 329 -12.98 8.98 12.75
C ALA A 329 -12.07 7.74 12.78
N GLU A 330 -12.67 6.59 13.07
CA GLU A 330 -12.01 5.28 13.07
C GLU A 330 -12.62 4.44 11.94
N ASP A 331 -11.79 3.82 11.11
CA ASP A 331 -12.27 2.94 10.03
C ASP A 331 -12.66 1.53 10.56
N PHE A 332 -13.14 0.68 9.65
CA PHE A 332 -13.53 -0.70 9.94
C PHE A 332 -12.40 -1.53 10.61
N LEU A 333 -11.14 -1.26 10.26
CA LEU A 333 -9.97 -1.98 10.74
C LEU A 333 -9.32 -1.37 11.98
N GLY A 334 -9.89 -0.29 12.51
CA GLY A 334 -9.41 0.37 13.73
C GLY A 334 -8.36 1.46 13.47
N LYS A 335 -8.12 1.85 12.21
CA LYS A 335 -7.27 2.99 11.92
C LYS A 335 -8.01 4.28 12.26
N VAL A 336 -7.38 5.11 13.09
CA VAL A 336 -7.91 6.43 13.47
C VAL A 336 -7.26 7.51 12.62
N ARG A 337 -8.07 8.49 12.19
CA ARG A 337 -7.61 9.69 11.51
C ARG A 337 -8.25 10.93 12.10
N ASN A 338 -7.45 11.99 12.28
CA ASN A 338 -7.92 13.30 12.74
C ASN A 338 -8.41 14.15 11.55
N PHE A 339 -9.49 14.89 11.79
CA PHE A 339 -10.10 15.80 10.82
C PHE A 339 -10.26 17.17 11.52
N PRO A 340 -9.22 18.03 11.51
CA PRO A 340 -9.32 19.37 12.14
C PRO A 340 -10.33 20.25 11.40
N ASP A 341 -10.43 20.06 10.08
CA ASP A 341 -11.37 20.70 9.15
C ASP A 341 -11.78 19.70 8.06
N LYS A 342 -12.56 20.14 7.09
CA LYS A 342 -12.96 19.33 5.90
C LYS A 342 -13.52 17.95 6.28
N PHE A 343 -14.43 17.92 7.22
CA PHE A 343 -15.03 16.70 7.79
C PHE A 343 -15.63 15.76 6.76
N TYR A 344 -16.04 16.26 5.59
CA TYR A 344 -16.50 15.45 4.46
C TYR A 344 -15.44 14.41 4.00
N ARG A 345 -14.13 14.68 4.26
CA ARG A 345 -13.05 13.73 3.95
C ARG A 345 -13.14 12.43 4.76
N ALA A 346 -13.84 12.43 5.88
CA ALA A 346 -14.08 11.23 6.66
C ALA A 346 -14.93 10.20 5.88
N ARG A 347 -15.78 10.65 4.95
CA ARG A 347 -16.53 9.78 4.03
C ARG A 347 -15.58 8.97 3.15
N ASN A 348 -14.61 9.62 2.52
CA ASN A 348 -13.61 8.94 1.68
C ASN A 348 -12.77 7.98 2.50
N PHE A 349 -12.32 8.43 3.69
CA PHE A 349 -11.49 7.63 4.59
C PHE A 349 -12.18 6.33 4.98
N ALA A 350 -13.47 6.36 5.28
CA ALA A 350 -14.25 5.19 5.68
C ALA A 350 -14.22 4.03 4.67
N VAL A 351 -14.10 4.34 3.38
CA VAL A 351 -14.06 3.34 2.30
C VAL A 351 -12.63 3.08 1.81
N GLN A 352 -11.85 4.15 1.59
CA GLN A 352 -10.54 4.03 0.96
C GLN A 352 -9.49 3.40 1.88
N SER A 353 -9.60 3.59 3.20
CA SER A 353 -8.65 3.00 4.15
C SER A 353 -8.78 1.47 4.22
N PRO A 354 -9.96 0.87 4.41
CA PRO A 354 -10.12 -0.58 4.32
C PRO A 354 -9.77 -1.13 2.93
N ALA A 355 -10.13 -0.41 1.84
CA ALA A 355 -9.78 -0.82 0.49
C ALA A 355 -8.26 -0.88 0.27
N ALA A 356 -7.50 0.06 0.83
CA ALA A 356 -6.04 0.04 0.77
C ALA A 356 -5.46 -1.19 1.46
N ILE A 357 -5.93 -1.52 2.66
CA ILE A 357 -5.48 -2.73 3.38
C ILE A 357 -5.86 -4.01 2.64
N PHE A 358 -7.06 -4.05 2.01
CA PHE A 358 -7.43 -5.15 1.13
C PHE A 358 -6.44 -5.34 -0.02
N CYS A 359 -6.06 -4.25 -0.72
CA CYS A 359 -5.08 -4.31 -1.80
C CYS A 359 -3.71 -4.77 -1.31
N LEU A 360 -3.27 -4.31 -0.15
CA LEU A 360 -1.99 -4.73 0.44
C LEU A 360 -2.00 -6.21 0.84
N TYR A 361 -3.10 -6.70 1.40
CA TYR A 361 -3.28 -8.11 1.68
C TYR A 361 -3.22 -8.95 0.39
N LYS A 362 -3.91 -8.50 -0.66
CA LYS A 362 -3.89 -9.19 -1.97
C LYS A 362 -2.55 -9.08 -2.69
N LEU A 363 -1.75 -8.06 -2.44
CA LEU A 363 -0.37 -8.00 -2.89
C LEU A 363 0.48 -9.12 -2.27
N ILE A 364 0.24 -9.44 -0.99
CA ILE A 364 0.90 -10.56 -0.31
C ILE A 364 0.49 -11.90 -0.93
N ASP A 365 -0.81 -12.14 -1.11
CA ASP A 365 -1.33 -13.36 -1.75
C ASP A 365 -0.75 -13.53 -3.15
N LEU A 366 -0.70 -12.44 -3.93
CA LEU A 366 -0.15 -12.42 -5.28
C LEU A 366 1.34 -12.73 -5.29
N TYR A 367 2.10 -12.09 -4.40
CA TYR A 367 3.54 -12.32 -4.27
C TYR A 367 3.84 -13.77 -3.92
N GLU A 368 3.18 -14.34 -2.91
CA GLU A 368 3.35 -15.73 -2.50
C GLU A 368 3.02 -16.71 -3.64
N SER A 369 1.98 -16.40 -4.42
CA SER A 369 1.58 -17.24 -5.57
C SER A 369 2.56 -17.16 -6.73
N LEU A 370 3.27 -16.05 -6.90
CA LEU A 370 4.14 -15.80 -8.06
C LEU A 370 5.64 -15.92 -7.78
N LYS A 371 6.10 -15.93 -6.54
CA LYS A 371 7.53 -15.82 -6.16
C LYS A 371 8.47 -16.86 -6.82
N ASN A 372 7.94 -18.04 -7.20
CA ASN A 372 8.69 -19.08 -7.91
C ASN A 372 8.44 -19.09 -9.43
N LEU A 373 7.54 -18.24 -9.93
CA LEU A 373 7.14 -18.21 -11.33
C LEU A 373 7.63 -16.94 -12.02
N THR A 374 7.44 -15.79 -11.37
CA THR A 374 7.82 -14.47 -11.91
C THR A 374 7.92 -13.43 -10.81
N LYS A 375 8.11 -12.16 -11.20
CA LYS A 375 8.23 -11.02 -10.29
C LYS A 375 7.14 -9.99 -10.52
N ILE A 376 6.75 -9.29 -9.47
CA ILE A 376 5.90 -8.10 -9.54
C ILE A 376 6.82 -6.91 -9.83
N ALA A 377 6.50 -6.14 -10.87
CA ALA A 377 7.28 -4.97 -11.27
C ALA A 377 6.99 -3.76 -10.38
N TYR A 378 5.71 -3.50 -10.14
CA TYR A 378 5.24 -2.45 -9.23
C TYR A 378 3.77 -2.60 -8.87
N ASN A 379 3.34 -1.91 -7.82
CA ASN A 379 1.95 -1.75 -7.40
C ASN A 379 1.52 -0.29 -7.51
N VAL A 380 0.32 -0.05 -8.00
CA VAL A 380 -0.32 1.26 -8.01
C VAL A 380 -1.74 1.11 -7.48
N HIS A 381 -1.93 1.46 -6.22
CA HIS A 381 -3.23 1.40 -5.55
C HIS A 381 -3.89 0.01 -5.61
N ASP A 382 -4.87 -0.17 -6.47
CA ASP A 382 -5.63 -1.38 -6.73
C ASP A 382 -5.15 -2.17 -7.96
N GLY A 383 -4.03 -1.73 -8.57
CA GLY A 383 -3.42 -2.34 -9.73
C GLY A 383 -2.03 -2.92 -9.47
N TYR A 384 -1.74 -4.02 -10.14
CA TYR A 384 -0.48 -4.77 -10.02
C TYR A 384 0.13 -4.98 -11.41
N MET A 385 1.36 -4.50 -11.59
CA MET A 385 2.14 -4.77 -12.79
C MET A 385 3.07 -5.95 -12.54
N ILE A 386 2.95 -6.97 -13.36
CA ILE A 386 3.65 -8.24 -13.22
C ILE A 386 4.50 -8.46 -14.45
N TYR A 387 5.70 -8.99 -14.30
CA TYR A 387 6.47 -9.53 -15.42
C TYR A 387 5.92 -10.89 -15.83
N SER A 388 6.04 -11.23 -17.10
CA SER A 388 5.81 -12.58 -17.57
C SER A 388 6.68 -12.88 -18.78
N ARG A 389 7.40 -14.00 -18.76
CA ARG A 389 7.95 -14.56 -19.99
C ARG A 389 6.81 -14.99 -20.90
N LYS A 390 6.99 -14.84 -22.21
CA LYS A 390 5.94 -15.18 -23.20
C LYS A 390 5.51 -16.65 -23.11
N ASP A 391 6.45 -17.57 -22.87
CA ASP A 391 6.18 -19.00 -22.70
C ASP A 391 5.42 -19.34 -21.41
N LYS A 392 5.44 -18.46 -20.38
CA LYS A 392 4.76 -18.62 -19.11
C LYS A 392 3.52 -17.73 -18.97
N LEU A 393 3.17 -16.95 -19.99
CA LEU A 393 2.14 -15.92 -19.92
C LEU A 393 0.78 -16.45 -19.43
N LYS A 394 0.32 -17.57 -19.97
CA LYS A 394 -0.96 -18.18 -19.58
C LYS A 394 -0.95 -18.59 -18.10
N GLU A 395 0.13 -19.22 -17.65
CA GLU A 395 0.29 -19.66 -16.26
C GLU A 395 0.31 -18.46 -15.30
N VAL A 396 1.07 -17.40 -15.62
CA VAL A 396 1.13 -16.16 -14.83
C VAL A 396 -0.24 -15.49 -14.74
N ILE A 397 -0.97 -15.35 -15.85
CA ILE A 397 -2.32 -14.75 -15.85
C ILE A 397 -3.29 -15.55 -14.98
N LEU A 398 -3.35 -16.87 -15.13
CA LEU A 398 -4.28 -17.71 -14.38
C LEU A 398 -3.94 -17.74 -12.89
N THR A 399 -2.66 -17.85 -12.53
CA THR A 399 -2.21 -17.83 -11.14
C THR A 399 -2.52 -16.48 -10.49
N SER A 400 -2.22 -15.37 -11.17
CA SER A 400 -2.53 -14.02 -10.68
C SER A 400 -4.02 -13.81 -10.52
N HIS A 401 -4.83 -14.22 -11.50
CA HIS A 401 -6.28 -14.12 -11.41
C HIS A 401 -6.82 -14.87 -10.19
N LYS A 402 -6.46 -16.16 -10.06
CA LYS A 402 -6.89 -17.00 -8.93
C LYS A 402 -6.51 -16.39 -7.58
N SER A 403 -5.31 -15.87 -7.45
CA SER A 403 -4.84 -15.22 -6.21
C SER A 403 -5.64 -13.96 -5.89
N LEU A 404 -5.85 -13.07 -6.87
CA LEU A 404 -6.50 -11.78 -6.67
C LEU A 404 -8.01 -11.89 -6.40
N VAL A 405 -8.70 -12.90 -6.96
CA VAL A 405 -10.14 -13.11 -6.73
C VAL A 405 -10.45 -14.05 -5.57
N SER A 406 -9.44 -14.68 -4.96
CA SER A 406 -9.64 -15.53 -3.79
C SER A 406 -10.19 -14.73 -2.60
N GLU A 407 -10.83 -15.40 -1.68
CA GLU A 407 -11.34 -14.81 -0.45
C GLU A 407 -10.23 -14.12 0.35
N CYS A 408 -10.54 -13.01 0.99
CA CYS A 408 -9.65 -12.29 1.88
C CYS A 408 -10.11 -12.48 3.32
N ALA A 409 -9.28 -13.08 4.17
CA ALA A 409 -9.62 -13.37 5.57
C ALA A 409 -10.00 -12.13 6.39
N LEU A 410 -9.46 -10.95 6.04
CA LEU A 410 -9.82 -9.68 6.69
C LEU A 410 -11.18 -9.14 6.23
N PHE A 411 -11.70 -9.61 5.10
CA PHE A 411 -12.94 -9.16 4.46
C PHE A 411 -13.74 -10.38 3.97
N PRO A 412 -14.27 -11.22 4.89
CA PRO A 412 -14.96 -12.45 4.50
C PRO A 412 -16.19 -12.15 3.63
N SER A 413 -16.38 -12.95 2.61
CA SER A 413 -17.47 -12.80 1.63
C SER A 413 -17.45 -11.50 0.80
N LEU A 414 -16.34 -10.76 0.80
CA LEU A 414 -16.13 -9.66 -0.15
C LEU A 414 -15.51 -10.21 -1.43
N TYR A 415 -16.30 -10.30 -2.50
CA TYR A 415 -15.84 -10.80 -3.79
C TYR A 415 -15.45 -9.66 -4.72
N MET A 416 -14.21 -9.70 -5.17
CA MET A 416 -13.67 -8.74 -6.12
C MET A 416 -13.46 -9.39 -7.48
N SER A 417 -13.59 -8.63 -8.54
CA SER A 417 -13.23 -9.04 -9.89
C SER A 417 -12.11 -8.16 -10.42
N VAL A 418 -11.26 -8.72 -11.26
CA VAL A 418 -10.13 -8.01 -11.87
C VAL A 418 -10.27 -7.91 -13.38
N SER A 419 -9.66 -6.88 -13.95
CA SER A 419 -9.36 -6.79 -15.38
C SER A 419 -7.91 -7.20 -15.59
N CYS A 420 -7.60 -7.68 -16.81
CA CYS A 420 -6.26 -8.04 -17.22
C CYS A 420 -5.92 -7.37 -18.54
N SER A 421 -4.74 -6.81 -18.64
CA SER A 421 -4.17 -6.39 -19.92
C SER A 421 -2.71 -6.81 -20.02
N VAL A 422 -2.26 -7.04 -21.28
CA VAL A 422 -0.94 -7.55 -21.59
C VAL A 422 -0.31 -6.73 -22.70
N GLY A 423 0.95 -6.39 -22.56
CA GLY A 423 1.70 -5.66 -23.58
C GLY A 423 3.19 -5.63 -23.27
N ARG A 424 3.99 -5.29 -24.28
CA ARG A 424 5.43 -5.10 -24.10
C ARG A 424 5.77 -3.68 -23.68
N LYS A 425 4.96 -2.71 -24.10
CA LYS A 425 5.00 -1.33 -23.66
C LYS A 425 3.70 -0.96 -22.97
N LEU A 426 3.72 0.07 -22.13
CA LEU A 426 2.51 0.52 -21.43
C LEU A 426 1.47 1.12 -22.40
N THR A 427 1.89 1.60 -23.56
CA THR A 427 1.01 2.11 -24.64
C THR A 427 0.40 1.00 -25.51
N GLU A 428 0.94 -0.20 -25.45
CA GLU A 428 0.54 -1.35 -26.27
C GLU A 428 -0.27 -2.39 -25.48
N MET A 429 -0.75 -2.05 -24.28
CA MET A 429 -1.50 -2.97 -23.42
C MET A 429 -2.85 -3.33 -24.04
N LYS A 430 -3.08 -4.63 -24.27
CA LYS A 430 -4.32 -5.19 -24.83
C LYS A 430 -5.09 -5.94 -23.76
N SER A 431 -6.38 -5.68 -23.66
CA SER A 431 -7.26 -6.38 -22.71
C SER A 431 -7.35 -7.87 -23.02
N ILE A 432 -7.29 -8.68 -21.96
CA ILE A 432 -7.43 -10.14 -22.01
C ILE A 432 -8.69 -10.52 -21.25
N LYS A 433 -9.49 -11.39 -21.88
CA LYS A 433 -10.66 -11.97 -21.22
C LYS A 433 -10.22 -13.03 -20.23
N LEU A 434 -10.56 -12.83 -18.96
CA LEU A 434 -10.29 -13.77 -17.88
C LEU A 434 -11.41 -14.81 -17.76
N PRO A 435 -11.14 -15.99 -17.18
CA PRO A 435 -12.18 -16.93 -16.76
C PRO A 435 -13.21 -16.25 -15.83
N LYS A 436 -14.45 -16.73 -15.87
CA LYS A 436 -15.50 -16.30 -14.94
C LYS A 436 -15.27 -16.94 -13.57
#